data_b5f2006545d5e15229d85dfa983e4741
#
_entry.id   b5f2006545d5e15229d85dfa983e4741
#
_cell.length_a   1.000
_cell.length_b   1.000
_cell.length_c   1.000
_cell.angle_alpha   90.00
_cell.angle_beta   90.00
_cell.angle_gamma   90.00
#
_symmetry.space_group_name_H-M   'P 1'
#
loop_
_entity.id
_entity.type
_entity.pdbx_description
1 polymer ?
#
loop_
_entity_poly.entity_id
_entity_poly.type
_entity_poly.pdbx_seq_one_letter_code
_entity_poly.pdbx_strand_id
1 'polypeptide(L)'
;MSLSKDYKLPHIDRRETINLIALFVIPNAIFLSLAGYLNLARPLVNLDYFVAIAFLFARNKGLKAVGFLLFILSCLFDILMLVIQIFPFMDLSAIRYFMPFIWVAPKMYLIAMGLGTILTFGLPLILQKVFRQQNYFYLCAVSIVMILVGSVVRDFKYRDQHGVLARTNYYYTNSQAWLYYELTNSAFVAASTQKAQLVPLKADEQGASRHLKTPYASKILFVIVESLGAPKQPELQQELFKNITAQTDKLDFVEMGKNYALGATVQGELRELCGMDVRYGFGLGQLDSRSFSGCLPHKLTQSGYKTIAMHGSSGRLYDRYAWYPKADFQQTIFAEQLLGLELKRCAAFKGICDTELTQHVIPKQFQQHQNDKLFFYWLTLTAHAPYEEEDIVNKQRVDCTRFGMNPNGQLCHNMQLEAQTMDGIANLIKQPEMKGVEVMVVGDHIPPIMDNEDFRPLLHSGVSWLHFKIKD
;
A
#
# COMPACT_ATOMS: atom_id res chain seq x y z
N MET A 1 -24.48 64.04 6.81
CA MET A 1 -23.49 63.14 7.47
C MET A 1 -22.53 62.71 6.40
N SER A 2 -21.34 63.39 6.27
CA SER A 2 -20.38 63.19 5.18
C SER A 2 -19.58 61.93 5.45
N LEU A 3 -19.77 60.90 4.62
CA LEU A 3 -18.99 59.63 4.59
C LEU A 3 -17.82 59.73 3.62
N SER A 4 -16.98 60.75 3.74
CA SER A 4 -15.71 60.84 3.02
C SER A 4 -14.54 60.77 3.99
N LYS A 5 -14.33 59.66 4.68
CA LYS A 5 -13.00 59.28 5.10
C LYS A 5 -12.30 58.64 3.90
N ASP A 6 -11.33 59.35 3.32
CA ASP A 6 -10.45 58.83 2.29
C ASP A 6 -9.71 57.58 2.86
N TYR A 7 -10.26 56.42 2.60
CA TYR A 7 -9.58 55.16 2.91
C TYR A 7 -8.41 54.99 1.90
N LYS A 8 -7.28 55.55 2.26
CA LYS A 8 -6.02 55.26 1.52
C LYS A 8 -5.59 53.85 1.86
N LEU A 9 -5.40 53.03 0.81
CA LEU A 9 -4.78 51.70 0.97
C LEU A 9 -3.40 51.85 1.63
N PRO A 10 -2.99 50.98 2.55
CA PRO A 10 -1.66 51.00 3.12
C PRO A 10 -0.61 50.93 2.00
N HIS A 11 0.47 51.71 2.11
CA HIS A 11 1.56 51.62 1.16
C HIS A 11 2.26 50.28 1.33
N ILE A 12 2.55 49.61 0.21
CA ILE A 12 3.33 48.35 0.16
C ILE A 12 4.56 48.59 -0.72
N ASP A 13 5.74 48.29 -0.21
CA ASP A 13 6.96 48.39 -0.97
C ASP A 13 7.27 47.08 -1.76
N ARG A 14 8.29 47.15 -2.63
CA ARG A 14 8.69 45.98 -3.45
C ARG A 14 9.12 44.78 -2.59
N ARG A 15 9.80 45.03 -1.47
CA ARG A 15 10.29 43.99 -0.56
C ARG A 15 9.14 43.32 0.17
N GLU A 16 8.19 44.10 0.67
CA GLU A 16 6.97 43.59 1.29
C GLU A 16 6.15 42.77 0.33
N THR A 17 6.04 43.19 -0.93
CA THR A 17 5.35 42.44 -2.00
C THR A 17 6.03 41.09 -2.26
N ILE A 18 7.35 41.07 -2.39
CA ILE A 18 8.11 39.81 -2.59
C ILE A 18 7.93 38.90 -1.40
N ASN A 19 8.03 39.42 -0.18
CA ASN A 19 7.84 38.64 1.03
C ASN A 19 6.41 38.08 1.14
N LEU A 20 5.41 38.84 0.75
CA LEU A 20 4.00 38.39 0.73
C LEU A 20 3.81 37.23 -0.23
N ILE A 21 4.35 37.34 -1.45
CA ILE A 21 4.32 36.25 -2.44
C ILE A 21 5.05 35.02 -1.90
N ALA A 22 6.29 35.21 -1.40
CA ALA A 22 7.10 34.13 -0.88
C ALA A 22 6.39 33.36 0.27
N LEU A 23 5.68 34.06 1.14
CA LEU A 23 4.95 33.48 2.25
C LEU A 23 3.89 32.45 1.80
N PHE A 24 3.20 32.70 0.69
CA PHE A 24 2.22 31.77 0.13
C PHE A 24 2.82 30.72 -0.81
N VAL A 25 3.91 31.08 -1.51
CA VAL A 25 4.57 30.18 -2.46
C VAL A 25 5.36 29.09 -1.75
N ILE A 26 6.10 29.42 -0.68
CA ILE A 26 7.02 28.48 -0.01
C ILE A 26 6.31 27.18 0.40
N PRO A 27 5.21 27.16 1.20
CA PRO A 27 4.57 25.90 1.58
C PRO A 27 4.02 25.12 0.38
N ASN A 28 3.48 25.83 -0.62
CA ASN A 28 3.00 25.20 -1.84
C ASN A 28 4.15 24.59 -2.66
N ALA A 29 5.26 25.30 -2.83
CA ALA A 29 6.40 24.85 -3.62
C ALA A 29 7.07 23.60 -3.02
N ILE A 30 7.18 23.52 -1.67
CA ILE A 30 7.76 22.36 -0.99
C ILE A 30 6.98 21.08 -1.35
N PHE A 31 5.66 21.08 -1.13
CA PHE A 31 4.84 19.89 -1.40
C PHE A 31 4.63 19.63 -2.89
N LEU A 32 4.62 20.68 -3.73
CA LEU A 32 4.57 20.52 -5.18
C LEU A 32 5.86 19.87 -5.71
N SER A 33 7.02 20.27 -5.19
CA SER A 33 8.31 19.67 -5.54
C SER A 33 8.37 18.21 -5.10
N LEU A 34 7.87 17.89 -3.91
CA LEU A 34 7.78 16.53 -3.42
C LEU A 34 6.84 15.68 -4.28
N ALA A 35 5.66 16.20 -4.61
CA ALA A 35 4.71 15.53 -5.50
C ALA A 35 5.30 15.29 -6.89
N GLY A 36 6.00 16.28 -7.44
CA GLY A 36 6.69 16.14 -8.73
C GLY A 36 7.81 15.11 -8.70
N TYR A 37 8.61 15.08 -7.64
CA TYR A 37 9.64 14.06 -7.45
C TYR A 37 9.08 12.65 -7.37
N LEU A 38 7.96 12.47 -6.64
CA LEU A 38 7.28 11.20 -6.48
C LEU A 38 6.31 10.89 -7.63
N ASN A 39 6.21 11.78 -8.63
CA ASN A 39 5.27 11.68 -9.76
C ASN A 39 3.81 11.49 -9.35
N LEU A 40 3.40 12.22 -8.32
CA LEU A 40 2.07 12.18 -7.73
C LEU A 40 1.26 13.43 -8.10
N ALA A 41 -0.06 13.30 -8.15
CA ALA A 41 -0.96 14.42 -8.40
C ALA A 41 -1.09 15.32 -7.16
N ARG A 42 -0.99 16.65 -7.37
CA ARG A 42 -1.22 17.67 -6.34
C ARG A 42 -1.71 18.96 -6.99
N PRO A 43 -2.66 19.69 -6.38
CA PRO A 43 -2.99 21.04 -6.85
C PRO A 43 -1.75 21.95 -6.85
N LEU A 44 -1.59 22.79 -7.86
CA LEU A 44 -0.52 23.78 -7.89
C LEU A 44 -0.59 24.71 -6.67
N VAL A 45 -1.82 25.09 -6.29
CA VAL A 45 -2.08 25.96 -5.16
C VAL A 45 -3.04 25.24 -4.18
N ASN A 46 -2.55 24.92 -2.99
CA ASN A 46 -3.38 24.45 -1.88
C ASN A 46 -3.92 25.65 -1.11
N LEU A 47 -5.23 25.82 -1.16
CA LEU A 47 -5.97 26.93 -0.53
C LEU A 47 -5.94 26.88 1.01
N ASP A 48 -5.69 25.71 1.60
CA ASP A 48 -5.65 25.55 3.06
C ASP A 48 -4.57 26.45 3.69
N TYR A 49 -3.44 26.62 2.99
CA TYR A 49 -2.37 27.52 3.47
C TYR A 49 -2.78 28.98 3.52
N PHE A 50 -3.65 29.41 2.62
CA PHE A 50 -4.12 30.82 2.61
C PHE A 50 -4.96 31.11 3.84
N VAL A 51 -5.85 30.18 4.21
CA VAL A 51 -6.64 30.29 5.45
C VAL A 51 -5.71 30.24 6.67
N ALA A 52 -4.84 29.24 6.73
CA ALA A 52 -3.92 29.04 7.85
C ALA A 52 -3.01 30.25 8.08
N ILE A 53 -2.42 30.82 7.01
CA ILE A 53 -1.53 31.98 7.07
C ILE A 53 -2.27 33.23 7.51
N ALA A 54 -3.50 33.45 7.05
CA ALA A 54 -4.30 34.59 7.49
C ALA A 54 -4.51 34.61 9.02
N PHE A 55 -4.78 33.45 9.62
CA PHE A 55 -4.88 33.32 11.07
C PHE A 55 -3.51 33.33 11.78
N LEU A 56 -2.49 32.71 11.19
CA LEU A 56 -1.15 32.59 11.76
C LEU A 56 -0.49 33.96 12.01
N PHE A 57 -0.79 34.95 11.18
CA PHE A 57 -0.27 36.33 11.29
C PHE A 57 -1.24 37.29 11.99
N ALA A 58 -2.38 36.82 12.50
CA ALA A 58 -3.32 37.64 13.24
C ALA A 58 -2.66 38.27 14.49
N ARG A 59 -3.13 39.44 14.93
CA ARG A 59 -2.61 40.12 16.13
C ARG A 59 -3.02 39.41 17.43
N ASN A 60 -4.19 38.82 17.47
CA ASN A 60 -4.70 38.11 18.63
C ASN A 60 -3.99 36.77 18.83
N LYS A 61 -3.53 36.49 20.05
CA LYS A 61 -2.82 35.24 20.39
C LYS A 61 -3.65 33.98 20.16
N GLY A 62 -4.96 34.04 20.44
CA GLY A 62 -5.88 32.91 20.20
C GLY A 62 -6.01 32.61 18.71
N LEU A 63 -6.19 33.64 17.87
CA LEU A 63 -6.25 33.47 16.41
C LEU A 63 -4.92 32.96 15.85
N LYS A 64 -3.78 33.38 16.40
CA LYS A 64 -2.47 32.80 16.03
C LYS A 64 -2.37 31.33 16.34
N ALA A 65 -2.85 30.89 17.50
CA ALA A 65 -2.87 29.49 17.87
C ALA A 65 -3.76 28.67 16.92
N VAL A 66 -4.93 29.21 16.55
CA VAL A 66 -5.80 28.62 15.53
C VAL A 66 -5.07 28.53 14.18
N GLY A 67 -4.39 29.61 13.77
CA GLY A 67 -3.61 29.63 12.52
C GLY A 67 -2.49 28.59 12.51
N PHE A 68 -1.80 28.42 13.64
CA PHE A 68 -0.76 27.39 13.80
C PHE A 68 -1.34 25.98 13.67
N LEU A 69 -2.47 25.71 14.31
CA LEU A 69 -3.19 24.45 14.18
C LEU A 69 -3.65 24.19 12.75
N LEU A 70 -4.27 25.18 12.10
CA LEU A 70 -4.71 25.08 10.70
C LEU A 70 -3.54 24.82 9.76
N PHE A 71 -2.37 25.43 10.00
CA PHE A 71 -1.19 25.20 9.18
C PHE A 71 -0.67 23.77 9.34
N ILE A 72 -0.62 23.26 10.57
CA ILE A 72 -0.28 21.85 10.84
C ILE A 72 -1.24 20.92 10.08
N LEU A 73 -2.54 21.16 10.19
CA LEU A 73 -3.55 20.37 9.49
C LEU A 73 -3.38 20.45 7.97
N SER A 74 -3.07 21.62 7.41
CA SER A 74 -2.80 21.78 5.97
C SER A 74 -1.61 20.95 5.52
N CYS A 75 -0.50 20.92 6.30
CA CYS A 75 0.65 20.06 6.03
C CYS A 75 0.30 18.57 6.14
N LEU A 76 -0.44 18.18 7.17
CA LEU A 76 -0.86 16.80 7.37
C LEU A 76 -1.77 16.31 6.23
N PHE A 77 -2.70 17.13 5.74
CA PHE A 77 -3.53 16.78 4.59
C PHE A 77 -2.71 16.71 3.29
N ASP A 78 -1.72 17.60 3.10
CA ASP A 78 -0.81 17.47 1.95
C ASP A 78 -0.05 16.15 1.99
N ILE A 79 0.53 15.77 3.13
CA ILE A 79 1.21 14.49 3.31
C ILE A 79 0.25 13.32 3.10
N LEU A 80 -0.93 13.35 3.71
CA LEU A 80 -1.93 12.29 3.63
C LEU A 80 -2.40 12.06 2.19
N MET A 81 -2.64 13.14 1.44
CA MET A 81 -3.05 13.05 0.04
C MET A 81 -1.95 12.50 -0.88
N LEU A 82 -0.66 12.67 -0.55
CA LEU A 82 0.43 12.00 -1.25
C LEU A 82 0.50 10.52 -0.85
N VAL A 83 0.38 10.22 0.44
CA VAL A 83 0.41 8.82 0.94
C VAL A 83 -0.73 7.99 0.36
N ILE A 84 -1.96 8.52 0.29
CA ILE A 84 -3.12 7.81 -0.28
C ILE A 84 -2.92 7.47 -1.76
N GLN A 85 -2.19 8.27 -2.52
CA GLN A 85 -1.89 7.95 -3.92
C GLN A 85 -0.91 6.79 -4.07
N ILE A 86 0.00 6.63 -3.11
CA ILE A 86 0.95 5.51 -3.06
C ILE A 86 0.26 4.26 -2.49
N PHE A 87 -0.53 4.45 -1.44
CA PHE A 87 -1.24 3.42 -0.71
C PHE A 87 -2.74 3.73 -0.68
N PRO A 88 -3.50 3.40 -1.73
CA PRO A 88 -4.91 3.79 -1.86
C PRO A 88 -5.83 3.26 -0.74
N PHE A 89 -5.37 2.29 0.03
CA PHE A 89 -6.05 1.71 1.19
C PHE A 89 -5.69 2.39 2.53
N MET A 90 -4.73 3.35 2.51
CA MET A 90 -4.35 4.11 3.70
C MET A 90 -5.34 5.26 3.93
N ASP A 91 -6.31 5.03 4.76
CA ASP A 91 -7.14 6.07 5.36
C ASP A 91 -6.69 6.39 6.80
N LEU A 92 -7.36 7.35 7.44
CA LEU A 92 -7.05 7.69 8.83
C LEU A 92 -7.26 6.50 9.80
N SER A 93 -8.10 5.53 9.46
CA SER A 93 -8.30 4.33 10.27
C SER A 93 -7.11 3.37 10.19
N ALA A 94 -6.49 3.28 9.02
CA ALA A 94 -5.30 2.46 8.79
C ALA A 94 -4.10 2.94 9.62
N ILE A 95 -3.99 4.23 9.92
CA ILE A 95 -2.92 4.78 10.78
C ILE A 95 -2.85 4.03 12.11
N ARG A 96 -3.99 3.71 12.72
CA ARG A 96 -4.06 2.95 13.98
C ARG A 96 -3.41 1.57 13.84
N TYR A 97 -3.58 0.91 12.72
CA TYR A 97 -3.01 -0.42 12.45
C TYR A 97 -1.52 -0.36 12.17
N PHE A 98 -1.04 0.72 11.53
CA PHE A 98 0.37 0.87 11.17
C PHE A 98 1.24 1.47 12.28
N MET A 99 0.66 2.16 13.26
CA MET A 99 1.40 2.74 14.40
C MET A 99 2.38 1.78 15.09
N PRO A 100 2.02 0.51 15.40
CA PRO A 100 2.94 -0.43 16.02
C PRO A 100 4.14 -0.81 15.13
N PHE A 101 4.02 -0.63 13.80
CA PHE A 101 5.05 -1.00 12.83
C PHE A 101 6.05 0.12 12.53
N ILE A 102 5.84 1.32 13.06
CA ILE A 102 6.74 2.45 12.85
C ILE A 102 8.18 2.08 13.18
N TRP A 103 8.40 1.35 14.28
CA TRP A 103 9.74 0.98 14.75
C TRP A 103 10.42 -0.15 13.96
N VAL A 104 9.67 -0.88 13.16
CA VAL A 104 10.18 -1.94 12.27
C VAL A 104 10.17 -1.53 10.81
N ALA A 105 9.70 -0.33 10.50
CA ALA A 105 9.68 0.22 9.16
C ALA A 105 11.12 0.43 8.62
N PRO A 106 11.34 0.26 7.32
CA PRO A 106 12.61 0.59 6.68
C PRO A 106 13.09 2.00 7.05
N LYS A 107 14.40 2.18 7.21
CA LYS A 107 15.01 3.47 7.65
C LYS A 107 14.54 4.66 6.81
N MET A 108 14.32 4.46 5.51
CA MET A 108 13.84 5.49 4.59
C MET A 108 12.48 6.07 5.05
N TYR A 109 11.53 5.22 5.45
CA TYR A 109 10.23 5.69 5.95
C TYR A 109 10.35 6.42 7.29
N LEU A 110 11.24 5.97 8.18
CA LEU A 110 11.51 6.67 9.45
C LEU A 110 12.10 8.07 9.21
N ILE A 111 13.03 8.18 8.26
CA ILE A 111 13.61 9.48 7.85
C ILE A 111 12.52 10.36 7.25
N ALA A 112 11.72 9.84 6.32
CA ALA A 112 10.63 10.59 5.70
C ALA A 112 9.60 11.07 6.73
N MET A 113 9.23 10.23 7.70
CA MET A 113 8.35 10.60 8.82
C MET A 113 8.98 11.70 9.70
N GLY A 114 10.27 11.57 10.03
CA GLY A 114 11.01 12.57 10.81
C GLY A 114 11.05 13.91 10.08
N LEU A 115 11.39 13.92 8.79
CA LEU A 115 11.39 15.12 7.96
C LEU A 115 9.98 15.72 7.82
N GLY A 116 8.97 14.90 7.60
CA GLY A 116 7.57 15.32 7.55
C GLY A 116 7.12 15.98 8.87
N THR A 117 7.51 15.41 10.01
CA THR A 117 7.22 15.97 11.33
C THR A 117 7.93 17.33 11.52
N ILE A 118 9.23 17.42 11.22
CA ILE A 118 10.00 18.66 11.30
C ILE A 118 9.38 19.72 10.39
N LEU A 119 9.01 19.36 9.16
CA LEU A 119 8.36 20.26 8.22
C LEU A 119 7.02 20.76 8.76
N THR A 120 6.17 19.85 9.23
CA THR A 120 4.82 20.18 9.72
C THR A 120 4.84 21.16 10.90
N PHE A 121 5.70 20.95 11.86
CA PHE A 121 5.78 21.79 13.08
C PHE A 121 6.78 22.95 12.93
N GLY A 122 7.85 22.77 12.20
CA GLY A 122 8.91 23.77 12.04
C GLY A 122 8.58 24.86 11.04
N LEU A 123 7.93 24.52 9.92
CA LEU A 123 7.66 25.47 8.84
C LEU A 123 6.81 26.68 9.31
N PRO A 124 5.67 26.53 10.01
CA PRO A 124 4.90 27.69 10.49
C PRO A 124 5.70 28.58 11.44
N LEU A 125 6.58 28.02 12.27
CA LEU A 125 7.44 28.81 13.17
C LEU A 125 8.49 29.60 12.39
N ILE A 126 9.10 28.97 11.38
CA ILE A 126 10.07 29.63 10.49
C ILE A 126 9.40 30.77 9.74
N LEU A 127 8.23 30.52 9.13
CA LEU A 127 7.48 31.53 8.40
C LEU A 127 7.10 32.73 9.30
N GLN A 128 6.61 32.49 10.51
CA GLN A 128 6.32 33.56 11.48
C GLN A 128 7.55 34.40 11.84
N LYS A 129 8.72 33.76 11.98
CA LYS A 129 9.96 34.45 12.33
C LYS A 129 10.51 35.27 11.16
N VAL A 130 10.53 34.68 9.97
CA VAL A 130 11.11 35.29 8.77
C VAL A 130 10.24 36.42 8.23
N PHE A 131 8.91 36.20 8.20
CA PHE A 131 7.96 37.16 7.62
C PHE A 131 7.20 37.99 8.69
N ARG A 132 7.84 38.26 9.82
CA ARG A 132 7.22 38.92 10.99
C ARG A 132 6.62 40.31 10.69
N GLN A 133 7.13 41.03 9.69
CA GLN A 133 6.81 42.43 9.40
C GLN A 133 5.79 42.58 8.21
N GLN A 134 4.97 41.55 7.95
CA GLN A 134 4.00 41.63 6.85
C GLN A 134 2.81 42.50 7.20
N ASN A 135 2.33 43.25 6.19
CA ASN A 135 1.09 44.01 6.33
C ASN A 135 -0.12 43.06 6.35
N TYR A 136 -0.78 42.98 7.51
CA TYR A 136 -1.88 42.05 7.73
C TYR A 136 -3.07 42.28 6.78
N PHE A 137 -3.35 43.55 6.37
CA PHE A 137 -4.40 43.86 5.42
C PHE A 137 -4.19 43.17 4.07
N TYR A 138 -3.00 43.30 3.49
CA TYR A 138 -2.68 42.67 2.20
C TYR A 138 -2.66 41.16 2.31
N LEU A 139 -2.20 40.64 3.43
CA LEU A 139 -2.20 39.20 3.69
C LEU A 139 -3.63 38.63 3.67
N CYS A 140 -4.55 39.26 4.38
CA CYS A 140 -5.99 38.87 4.36
C CYS A 140 -6.61 39.07 2.97
N ALA A 141 -6.32 40.20 2.31
CA ALA A 141 -6.86 40.48 0.98
C ALA A 141 -6.43 39.43 -0.05
N VAL A 142 -5.14 39.07 -0.09
CA VAL A 142 -4.62 38.01 -0.97
C VAL A 142 -5.27 36.67 -0.64
N SER A 143 -5.39 36.33 0.66
CA SER A 143 -6.03 35.08 1.06
C SER A 143 -7.48 35.00 0.59
N ILE A 144 -8.28 36.06 0.79
CA ILE A 144 -9.69 36.12 0.36
C ILE A 144 -9.77 36.00 -1.16
N VAL A 145 -9.00 36.82 -1.89
CA VAL A 145 -9.02 36.78 -3.36
C VAL A 145 -8.64 35.40 -3.89
N MET A 146 -7.58 34.78 -3.37
CA MET A 146 -7.17 33.45 -3.82
C MET A 146 -8.19 32.35 -3.50
N ILE A 147 -8.87 32.43 -2.37
CA ILE A 147 -9.96 31.50 -2.02
C ILE A 147 -11.14 31.68 -2.98
N LEU A 148 -11.54 32.93 -3.26
CA LEU A 148 -12.66 33.21 -4.18
C LEU A 148 -12.32 32.77 -5.61
N VAL A 149 -11.15 33.18 -6.13
CA VAL A 149 -10.69 32.77 -7.46
C VAL A 149 -10.54 31.25 -7.55
N GLY A 150 -9.93 30.65 -6.53
CA GLY A 150 -9.76 29.21 -6.47
C GLY A 150 -11.07 28.43 -6.49
N SER A 151 -12.07 28.90 -5.75
CA SER A 151 -13.41 28.29 -5.75
C SER A 151 -14.08 28.37 -7.12
N VAL A 152 -13.99 29.54 -7.79
CA VAL A 152 -14.54 29.72 -9.14
C VAL A 152 -13.83 28.83 -10.16
N VAL A 153 -12.48 28.78 -10.13
CA VAL A 153 -11.69 27.95 -11.07
C VAL A 153 -12.02 26.47 -10.87
N ARG A 154 -12.20 26.02 -9.64
CA ARG A 154 -12.60 24.64 -9.32
C ARG A 154 -13.91 24.26 -10.00
N ASP A 155 -14.92 25.09 -9.88
CA ASP A 155 -16.28 24.77 -10.36
C ASP A 155 -16.39 24.77 -11.89
N PHE A 156 -15.55 25.54 -12.60
CA PHE A 156 -15.63 25.64 -14.06
C PHE A 156 -15.09 24.43 -14.82
N LYS A 157 -14.18 23.62 -14.25
CA LYS A 157 -13.39 22.64 -15.01
C LYS A 157 -13.59 21.19 -14.60
N TYR A 158 -14.21 20.89 -13.47
CA TYR A 158 -14.18 19.54 -12.87
C TYR A 158 -15.54 18.89 -12.61
N ARG A 159 -16.46 19.08 -13.52
CA ARG A 159 -17.70 18.27 -13.55
C ARG A 159 -17.47 16.84 -14.05
N ASP A 160 -16.27 16.50 -14.51
CA ASP A 160 -15.96 15.17 -15.00
C ASP A 160 -15.58 14.19 -13.89
N GLN A 161 -16.30 13.13 -13.89
CA GLN A 161 -16.61 12.12 -12.89
C GLN A 161 -15.48 11.15 -12.50
N HIS A 162 -14.26 11.40 -12.88
CA HIS A 162 -13.17 10.42 -12.70
C HIS A 162 -12.16 10.90 -11.68
N GLY A 163 -12.55 10.74 -10.43
CA GLY A 163 -11.69 10.63 -9.26
C GLY A 163 -10.51 11.58 -9.12
N VAL A 164 -10.41 12.18 -7.97
CA VAL A 164 -9.29 12.98 -7.47
C VAL A 164 -7.90 12.37 -7.78
N LEU A 165 -7.82 11.08 -8.01
CA LEU A 165 -6.62 10.30 -8.28
C LEU A 165 -6.35 10.05 -9.77
N ALA A 166 -7.19 10.53 -10.69
CA ALA A 166 -6.93 10.38 -12.12
C ALA A 166 -5.73 11.26 -12.51
N ARG A 167 -4.66 10.65 -13.00
CA ARG A 167 -3.40 11.28 -13.40
C ARG A 167 -3.52 12.39 -14.46
N THR A 168 -4.67 12.48 -15.14
CA THR A 168 -4.97 13.46 -16.20
C THR A 168 -5.59 14.76 -15.67
N ASN A 169 -5.98 14.82 -14.41
CA ASN A 169 -6.67 15.96 -13.82
C ASN A 169 -5.67 16.85 -13.08
N TYR A 170 -5.10 17.83 -13.78
CA TYR A 170 -4.34 18.91 -13.17
C TYR A 170 -5.29 19.84 -12.42
N TYR A 171 -5.25 19.80 -11.10
CA TYR A 171 -5.89 20.79 -10.26
C TYR A 171 -5.03 22.05 -10.22
N TYR A 172 -5.53 23.16 -10.76
CA TYR A 172 -4.81 24.43 -10.61
C TYR A 172 -4.85 24.90 -9.15
N THR A 173 -6.00 24.78 -8.50
CA THR A 173 -6.19 25.23 -7.14
C THR A 173 -7.29 24.41 -6.45
N ASN A 174 -7.04 23.97 -5.24
CA ASN A 174 -8.02 23.28 -4.41
C ASN A 174 -7.55 23.27 -2.95
N SER A 175 -8.42 22.82 -2.03
CA SER A 175 -8.08 22.49 -0.65
C SER A 175 -7.74 21.00 -0.58
N GLN A 176 -6.61 20.64 0.00
CA GLN A 176 -6.25 19.23 0.21
C GLN A 176 -7.16 18.56 1.26
N ALA A 177 -7.58 19.32 2.28
CA ALA A 177 -8.56 18.83 3.25
C ALA A 177 -9.91 18.53 2.60
N TRP A 178 -10.35 19.41 1.67
CA TRP A 178 -11.60 19.21 0.94
C TRP A 178 -11.49 18.03 -0.05
N LEU A 179 -10.38 17.91 -0.77
CA LEU A 179 -10.12 16.77 -1.66
C LEU A 179 -10.13 15.44 -0.90
N TYR A 180 -9.52 15.42 0.28
CA TYR A 180 -9.59 14.25 1.16
C TYR A 180 -11.03 13.94 1.59
N TYR A 181 -11.78 14.96 1.98
CA TYR A 181 -13.18 14.81 2.34
C TYR A 181 -14.03 14.28 1.17
N GLU A 182 -13.85 14.81 -0.04
CA GLU A 182 -14.56 14.32 -1.24
C GLU A 182 -14.17 12.87 -1.56
N LEU A 183 -12.88 12.54 -1.49
CA LEU A 183 -12.37 11.21 -1.74
C LEU A 183 -12.91 10.17 -0.76
N THR A 184 -13.02 10.54 0.51
CA THR A 184 -13.37 9.65 1.61
C THR A 184 -14.79 9.82 2.13
N ASN A 185 -15.54 10.78 1.59
CA ASN A 185 -16.79 11.29 2.18
C ASN A 185 -17.84 10.20 2.46
N SER A 186 -18.03 9.25 1.56
CA SER A 186 -18.93 8.12 1.79
C SER A 186 -18.22 6.91 2.39
N ALA A 187 -16.93 6.74 2.09
CA ALA A 187 -16.14 5.60 2.51
C ALA A 187 -15.47 5.82 3.88
N PHE A 188 -15.03 7.05 4.21
CA PHE A 188 -14.31 7.32 5.46
C PHE A 188 -15.19 7.22 6.70
N VAL A 189 -16.37 7.84 6.70
CA VAL A 189 -17.31 7.73 7.83
C VAL A 189 -17.84 6.31 7.94
N ALA A 190 -18.11 5.67 6.80
CA ALA A 190 -18.53 4.28 6.78
C ALA A 190 -17.39 3.32 7.20
N ALA A 191 -16.16 3.55 6.73
CA ALA A 191 -15.00 2.73 7.07
C ALA A 191 -14.53 2.89 8.52
N SER A 192 -14.66 4.11 9.09
CA SER A 192 -14.30 4.38 10.48
C SER A 192 -15.34 3.91 11.50
N THR A 193 -16.61 3.78 11.09
CA THR A 193 -17.75 3.51 11.99
C THR A 193 -18.46 2.18 11.75
N GLN A 194 -18.32 1.57 10.57
CA GLN A 194 -18.97 0.29 10.22
C GLN A 194 -18.01 -0.89 10.29
N LYS A 195 -18.54 -2.05 10.74
CA LYS A 195 -17.86 -3.35 10.62
C LYS A 195 -17.48 -3.57 9.15
N ALA A 196 -16.32 -4.16 8.91
CA ALA A 196 -15.95 -4.62 7.57
C ALA A 196 -17.10 -5.43 6.97
N GLN A 197 -17.49 -5.10 5.75
CA GLN A 197 -18.51 -5.86 5.03
C GLN A 197 -17.84 -6.64 3.92
N LEU A 198 -17.87 -7.96 4.05
CA LEU A 198 -17.45 -8.87 2.99
C LEU A 198 -18.55 -8.96 1.93
N VAL A 199 -18.14 -8.87 0.67
CA VAL A 199 -19.03 -9.04 -0.49
C VAL A 199 -18.48 -10.14 -1.40
N PRO A 200 -19.34 -10.98 -2.00
CA PRO A 200 -18.88 -11.96 -2.98
C PRO A 200 -18.22 -11.27 -4.18
N LEU A 201 -17.16 -11.87 -4.69
CA LEU A 201 -16.54 -11.44 -5.93
C LEU A 201 -17.46 -11.68 -7.12
N LYS A 202 -17.34 -10.83 -8.14
CA LYS A 202 -17.97 -11.07 -9.44
C LYS A 202 -17.33 -12.27 -10.13
N ALA A 203 -18.02 -12.81 -11.14
CA ALA A 203 -17.55 -14.01 -11.84
C ALA A 203 -16.20 -13.82 -12.54
N ASP A 204 -15.91 -12.62 -13.01
CA ASP A 204 -14.66 -12.23 -13.68
C ASP A 204 -13.53 -11.84 -12.70
N GLU A 205 -13.86 -11.68 -11.42
CA GLU A 205 -12.90 -11.29 -10.35
C GLU A 205 -12.47 -12.49 -9.48
N GLN A 206 -12.89 -13.71 -9.81
CA GLN A 206 -12.63 -14.92 -9.02
C GLN A 206 -11.14 -15.23 -8.87
N GLY A 207 -10.76 -15.67 -7.67
CA GLY A 207 -9.37 -16.02 -7.33
C GLY A 207 -8.84 -17.25 -8.07
N ALA A 208 -7.53 -17.42 -8.07
CA ALA A 208 -6.84 -18.59 -8.65
C ALA A 208 -7.14 -19.88 -7.87
N SER A 209 -7.55 -19.79 -6.61
CA SER A 209 -7.97 -20.92 -5.77
C SER A 209 -9.04 -21.81 -6.40
N ARG A 210 -9.84 -21.26 -7.34
CA ARG A 210 -10.83 -22.04 -8.14
C ARG A 210 -10.21 -23.14 -9.01
N HIS A 211 -8.91 -23.05 -9.31
CA HIS A 211 -8.20 -24.04 -10.11
C HIS A 211 -7.73 -25.26 -9.32
N LEU A 212 -7.77 -25.23 -7.96
CA LEU A 212 -7.46 -26.39 -7.14
C LEU A 212 -8.31 -27.58 -7.59
N LYS A 213 -7.65 -28.72 -7.81
CA LYS A 213 -8.30 -29.93 -8.32
C LYS A 213 -9.22 -30.53 -7.25
N THR A 214 -10.37 -31.04 -7.67
CA THR A 214 -11.30 -31.77 -6.79
C THR A 214 -11.41 -33.23 -7.23
N PRO A 215 -11.35 -34.22 -6.31
CA PRO A 215 -11.14 -34.05 -4.86
C PRO A 215 -9.79 -33.46 -4.53
N TYR A 216 -9.72 -32.67 -3.46
CA TYR A 216 -8.48 -32.02 -3.06
C TYR A 216 -7.37 -33.04 -2.73
N ALA A 217 -6.13 -32.71 -3.06
CA ALA A 217 -4.96 -33.46 -2.65
C ALA A 217 -4.87 -33.52 -1.10
N SER A 218 -4.33 -34.61 -0.57
CA SER A 218 -4.18 -34.76 0.90
C SER A 218 -3.30 -33.67 1.53
N LYS A 219 -2.40 -33.07 0.73
CA LYS A 219 -1.54 -31.97 1.16
C LYS A 219 -1.58 -30.86 0.14
N ILE A 220 -1.83 -29.64 0.61
CA ILE A 220 -1.90 -28.44 -0.21
C ILE A 220 -0.96 -27.40 0.39
N LEU A 221 -0.05 -26.87 -0.43
CA LEU A 221 0.71 -25.66 -0.15
C LEU A 221 0.09 -24.51 -0.94
N PHE A 222 -0.54 -23.58 -0.25
CA PHE A 222 -1.18 -22.42 -0.84
C PHE A 222 -0.35 -21.18 -0.56
N VAL A 223 0.26 -20.60 -1.58
CA VAL A 223 1.18 -19.46 -1.46
C VAL A 223 0.54 -18.23 -2.05
N ILE A 224 0.32 -17.22 -1.22
CA ILE A 224 0.03 -15.87 -1.70
C ILE A 224 1.35 -15.10 -1.70
N VAL A 225 1.74 -14.63 -2.88
CA VAL A 225 3.02 -13.95 -3.08
C VAL A 225 2.80 -12.45 -3.09
N GLU A 226 3.42 -11.79 -2.13
CA GLU A 226 3.39 -10.33 -1.96
C GLU A 226 3.89 -9.63 -3.22
N SER A 227 3.07 -8.73 -3.78
CA SER A 227 3.42 -7.88 -4.92
C SER A 227 3.71 -8.60 -6.26
N LEU A 228 3.27 -9.87 -6.45
CA LEU A 228 3.44 -10.61 -7.70
C LEU A 228 2.42 -10.16 -8.76
N GLY A 229 2.72 -9.08 -9.44
CA GLY A 229 1.93 -8.57 -10.56
C GLY A 229 1.93 -9.50 -11.79
N ALA A 230 1.02 -9.26 -12.72
CA ALA A 230 0.97 -10.00 -13.97
C ALA A 230 1.75 -9.27 -15.07
N PRO A 231 2.83 -9.85 -15.60
CA PRO A 231 3.53 -9.31 -16.76
C PRO A 231 2.64 -9.25 -18.00
N LYS A 232 2.77 -8.21 -18.83
CA LYS A 232 2.12 -8.16 -20.14
C LYS A 232 2.69 -9.22 -21.07
N GLN A 233 4.02 -9.34 -21.07
CA GLN A 233 4.76 -10.29 -21.91
C GLN A 233 4.72 -11.69 -21.26
N PRO A 234 4.26 -12.72 -21.97
CA PRO A 234 4.27 -14.10 -21.47
C PRO A 234 5.68 -14.58 -21.11
N GLU A 235 6.70 -14.15 -21.84
CA GLU A 235 8.09 -14.52 -21.65
C GLU A 235 8.63 -14.09 -20.27
N LEU A 236 8.23 -12.93 -19.77
CA LEU A 236 8.61 -12.49 -18.43
C LEU A 236 7.94 -13.36 -17.36
N GLN A 237 6.68 -13.73 -17.55
CA GLN A 237 6.00 -14.66 -16.64
C GLN A 237 6.68 -16.04 -16.64
N GLN A 238 7.03 -16.56 -17.82
CA GLN A 238 7.77 -17.80 -17.96
C GLN A 238 9.15 -17.71 -17.30
N GLU A 239 9.84 -16.58 -17.43
CA GLU A 239 11.14 -16.34 -16.80
C GLU A 239 11.04 -16.39 -15.26
N LEU A 240 9.98 -15.82 -14.65
CA LEU A 240 9.77 -15.90 -13.22
C LEU A 240 9.60 -17.35 -12.75
N PHE A 241 8.83 -18.16 -13.47
CA PHE A 241 8.47 -19.54 -13.08
C PHE A 241 9.41 -20.62 -13.62
N LYS A 242 10.44 -20.27 -14.41
CA LYS A 242 11.25 -21.23 -15.17
C LYS A 242 11.86 -22.36 -14.34
N ASN A 243 12.32 -22.08 -13.11
CA ASN A 243 12.98 -23.09 -12.28
C ASN A 243 11.97 -24.08 -11.65
N ILE A 244 10.69 -23.76 -11.64
CA ILE A 244 9.60 -24.68 -11.29
C ILE A 244 9.21 -25.47 -12.53
N THR A 245 8.87 -24.77 -13.62
CA THR A 245 8.34 -25.40 -14.85
C THR A 245 9.36 -26.28 -15.56
N ALA A 246 10.65 -26.08 -15.34
CA ALA A 246 11.71 -26.96 -15.88
C ALA A 246 11.77 -28.34 -15.21
N GLN A 247 11.10 -28.55 -14.06
CA GLN A 247 11.12 -29.83 -13.31
C GLN A 247 9.96 -30.77 -13.72
N THR A 248 9.63 -30.84 -14.99
CA THR A 248 8.50 -31.64 -15.53
C THR A 248 8.55 -33.12 -15.15
N ASP A 249 9.75 -33.67 -14.97
CA ASP A 249 9.96 -35.03 -14.49
C ASP A 249 9.44 -35.29 -13.08
N LYS A 250 9.34 -34.23 -12.26
CA LYS A 250 8.88 -34.26 -10.86
C LYS A 250 7.45 -33.79 -10.67
N LEU A 251 6.79 -33.33 -11.71
CA LEU A 251 5.45 -32.76 -11.64
C LEU A 251 4.42 -33.64 -12.37
N ASP A 252 3.25 -33.84 -11.75
CA ASP A 252 2.10 -34.47 -12.40
C ASP A 252 1.49 -33.57 -13.45
N PHE A 253 1.35 -32.30 -13.13
CA PHE A 253 0.91 -31.25 -14.04
C PHE A 253 1.49 -29.89 -13.60
N VAL A 254 1.49 -28.92 -14.53
CA VAL A 254 1.79 -27.52 -14.27
C VAL A 254 0.91 -26.64 -15.16
N GLU A 255 0.22 -25.71 -14.55
CA GLU A 255 -0.68 -24.73 -15.20
C GLU A 255 -0.33 -23.34 -14.70
N MET A 256 -0.44 -22.31 -15.54
CA MET A 256 -0.21 -20.93 -15.16
C MET A 256 -1.17 -19.98 -15.87
N GLY A 257 -1.37 -18.84 -15.28
CA GLY A 257 -2.24 -17.83 -15.88
C GLY A 257 -2.18 -16.48 -15.15
N LYS A 258 -3.20 -15.69 -15.39
CA LYS A 258 -3.35 -14.35 -14.82
C LYS A 258 -4.79 -14.17 -14.37
N ASN A 259 -4.98 -13.48 -13.24
CA ASN A 259 -6.29 -13.12 -12.72
C ASN A 259 -6.36 -11.60 -12.54
N TYR A 260 -7.57 -11.06 -12.63
CA TYR A 260 -7.84 -9.70 -12.24
C TYR A 260 -7.60 -9.54 -10.73
N ALA A 261 -6.89 -8.49 -10.33
CA ALA A 261 -6.63 -8.16 -8.93
C ALA A 261 -6.42 -6.65 -8.76
N LEU A 262 -7.11 -6.11 -7.78
CA LEU A 262 -6.92 -4.74 -7.29
C LEU A 262 -6.93 -4.79 -5.76
N GLY A 263 -6.38 -3.74 -5.15
CA GLY A 263 -6.41 -3.54 -3.70
C GLY A 263 -5.10 -3.89 -2.99
N ALA A 264 -5.22 -4.17 -1.71
CA ALA A 264 -4.12 -4.45 -0.80
C ALA A 264 -3.99 -5.96 -0.53
N THR A 265 -2.93 -6.36 0.17
CA THR A 265 -2.67 -7.76 0.57
C THR A 265 -3.90 -8.43 1.19
N VAL A 266 -4.60 -7.77 2.11
CA VAL A 266 -5.80 -8.33 2.76
C VAL A 266 -6.93 -8.61 1.78
N GLN A 267 -7.09 -7.82 0.73
CA GLN A 267 -8.07 -8.06 -0.34
C GLN A 267 -7.63 -9.23 -1.20
N GLY A 268 -6.33 -9.36 -1.47
CA GLY A 268 -5.75 -10.55 -2.10
C GLY A 268 -6.02 -11.83 -1.29
N GLU A 269 -5.79 -11.77 0.03
CA GLU A 269 -6.10 -12.89 0.94
C GLU A 269 -7.59 -13.28 0.90
N LEU A 270 -8.50 -12.30 0.99
CA LEU A 270 -9.94 -12.55 0.95
C LEU A 270 -10.40 -13.09 -0.40
N ARG A 271 -9.85 -12.56 -1.50
CA ARG A 271 -10.13 -13.06 -2.85
C ARG A 271 -9.75 -14.53 -2.98
N GLU A 272 -8.54 -14.88 -2.58
CA GLU A 272 -8.00 -16.22 -2.77
C GLU A 272 -8.53 -17.23 -1.75
N LEU A 273 -8.65 -16.85 -0.51
CA LEU A 273 -9.07 -17.77 0.56
C LEU A 273 -10.59 -17.87 0.71
N CYS A 274 -11.33 -16.80 0.37
CA CYS A 274 -12.75 -16.70 0.70
C CYS A 274 -13.67 -16.46 -0.53
N GLY A 275 -13.10 -16.11 -1.69
CA GLY A 275 -13.89 -15.69 -2.85
C GLY A 275 -14.69 -14.40 -2.58
N MET A 276 -14.13 -13.51 -1.77
CA MET A 276 -14.77 -12.29 -1.29
C MET A 276 -13.84 -11.09 -1.42
N ASP A 277 -14.45 -9.90 -1.45
CA ASP A 277 -13.77 -8.62 -1.29
C ASP A 277 -14.31 -7.89 -0.06
N VAL A 278 -13.55 -6.90 0.42
CA VAL A 278 -13.97 -6.02 1.51
C VAL A 278 -14.47 -4.69 0.93
N ARG A 279 -15.73 -4.40 1.16
CA ARG A 279 -16.36 -3.17 0.63
C ARG A 279 -16.06 -1.94 1.47
N TYR A 280 -15.97 -2.08 2.79
CA TYR A 280 -15.75 -1.00 3.75
C TYR A 280 -14.93 -1.50 4.93
N GLY A 281 -13.90 -0.73 5.32
CA GLY A 281 -13.09 -0.97 6.51
C GLY A 281 -12.19 -2.21 6.46
N PHE A 282 -11.18 -2.21 7.30
CA PHE A 282 -10.24 -3.34 7.42
C PHE A 282 -10.33 -4.06 8.78
N GLY A 283 -11.37 -3.78 9.57
CA GLY A 283 -11.58 -4.40 10.87
C GLY A 283 -12.17 -5.80 10.77
N LEU A 284 -11.49 -6.72 10.06
CA LEU A 284 -11.92 -8.10 9.87
C LEU A 284 -12.08 -8.86 11.19
N GLY A 285 -11.28 -8.52 12.20
CA GLY A 285 -11.39 -9.09 13.53
C GLY A 285 -12.70 -8.77 14.26
N GLN A 286 -13.47 -7.78 13.80
CA GLN A 286 -14.79 -7.45 14.36
C GLN A 286 -15.93 -8.25 13.71
N LEU A 287 -15.65 -9.00 12.64
CA LEU A 287 -16.64 -9.83 11.97
C LEU A 287 -16.90 -11.11 12.77
N ASP A 288 -18.12 -11.62 12.64
CA ASP A 288 -18.51 -12.93 13.17
C ASP A 288 -17.86 -14.06 12.33
N SER A 289 -17.56 -15.20 12.96
CA SER A 289 -16.98 -16.36 12.28
C SER A 289 -17.83 -16.85 11.09
N ARG A 290 -19.16 -16.67 11.17
CA ARG A 290 -20.07 -17.01 10.04
C ARG A 290 -19.76 -16.23 8.77
N SER A 291 -19.16 -15.05 8.87
CA SER A 291 -18.72 -14.28 7.71
C SER A 291 -17.63 -14.98 6.90
N PHE A 292 -16.90 -15.91 7.52
CA PHE A 292 -15.80 -16.67 6.93
C PHE A 292 -16.16 -18.13 6.62
N SER A 293 -17.42 -18.54 6.80
CA SER A 293 -17.86 -19.93 6.55
C SER A 293 -17.70 -20.38 5.10
N GLY A 294 -17.63 -19.46 4.15
CA GLY A 294 -17.33 -19.72 2.75
C GLY A 294 -15.86 -19.90 2.41
N CYS A 295 -14.95 -19.58 3.36
CA CYS A 295 -13.52 -19.59 3.10
C CYS A 295 -12.95 -21.01 2.94
N LEU A 296 -11.91 -21.13 2.14
CA LEU A 296 -11.23 -22.40 1.87
C LEU A 296 -10.70 -23.09 3.16
N PRO A 297 -10.06 -22.38 4.10
CA PRO A 297 -9.62 -23.01 5.36
C PRO A 297 -10.80 -23.63 6.12
N HIS A 298 -11.95 -22.95 6.23
CA HIS A 298 -13.14 -23.48 6.88
C HIS A 298 -13.63 -24.78 6.20
N LYS A 299 -13.79 -24.76 4.87
CA LYS A 299 -14.23 -25.94 4.10
C LYS A 299 -13.29 -27.13 4.24
N LEU A 300 -11.98 -26.85 4.24
CA LEU A 300 -10.96 -27.91 4.37
C LEU A 300 -10.90 -28.45 5.82
N THR A 301 -11.06 -27.61 6.84
CA THR A 301 -11.20 -28.07 8.24
C THR A 301 -12.40 -29.00 8.38
N GLN A 302 -13.56 -28.67 7.81
CA GLN A 302 -14.73 -29.55 7.77
C GLN A 302 -14.46 -30.88 7.03
N SER A 303 -13.51 -30.90 6.11
CA SER A 303 -13.08 -32.09 5.36
C SER A 303 -11.92 -32.85 6.04
N GLY A 304 -11.58 -32.50 7.29
CA GLY A 304 -10.60 -33.17 8.12
C GLY A 304 -9.14 -32.75 7.86
N TYR A 305 -8.91 -31.60 7.23
CA TYR A 305 -7.55 -31.05 7.08
C TYR A 305 -7.13 -30.32 8.35
N LYS A 306 -5.86 -30.41 8.68
CA LYS A 306 -5.18 -29.41 9.51
C LYS A 306 -4.93 -28.17 8.69
N THR A 307 -5.29 -27.02 9.21
CA THR A 307 -5.18 -25.73 8.52
C THR A 307 -4.19 -24.85 9.27
N ILE A 308 -3.08 -24.53 8.60
CA ILE A 308 -1.98 -23.74 9.15
C ILE A 308 -1.76 -22.52 8.26
N ALA A 309 -1.66 -21.33 8.88
CA ALA A 309 -1.27 -20.10 8.19
C ALA A 309 0.11 -19.64 8.65
N MET A 310 0.96 -19.24 7.72
CA MET A 310 2.30 -18.72 7.99
C MET A 310 2.54 -17.38 7.31
N HIS A 311 3.22 -16.47 8.03
CA HIS A 311 3.72 -15.21 7.49
C HIS A 311 4.99 -14.77 8.21
N GLY A 312 5.98 -14.32 7.45
CA GLY A 312 7.29 -13.88 7.95
C GLY A 312 7.29 -12.60 8.79
N SER A 313 6.16 -11.91 8.89
CA SER A 313 5.99 -10.71 9.70
C SER A 313 5.01 -10.90 10.85
N SER A 314 4.64 -9.81 11.55
CA SER A 314 3.70 -9.85 12.67
C SER A 314 2.26 -10.12 12.20
N GLY A 315 1.55 -10.99 12.91
CA GLY A 315 0.12 -11.23 12.69
C GLY A 315 -0.80 -10.09 13.12
N ARG A 316 -0.25 -9.02 13.69
CA ARG A 316 -1.02 -7.81 14.04
C ARG A 316 -1.43 -7.02 12.81
N LEU A 317 -0.64 -7.07 11.73
CA LEU A 317 -0.96 -6.40 10.48
C LEU A 317 -2.24 -6.99 9.89
N TYR A 318 -3.16 -6.11 9.48
CA TYR A 318 -4.51 -6.48 9.01
C TYR A 318 -5.30 -7.38 9.99
N ASP A 319 -4.98 -7.28 11.29
CA ASP A 319 -5.70 -7.98 12.36
C ASP A 319 -5.78 -9.51 12.19
N ARG A 320 -4.73 -10.11 11.59
CA ARG A 320 -4.67 -11.56 11.27
C ARG A 320 -4.81 -12.44 12.48
N TYR A 321 -4.30 -12.02 13.66
CA TYR A 321 -4.52 -12.74 14.91
C TYR A 321 -6.00 -12.92 15.27
N ALA A 322 -6.85 -11.97 14.88
CA ALA A 322 -8.25 -12.01 15.19
C ALA A 322 -9.10 -12.70 14.11
N TRP A 323 -8.80 -12.52 12.81
CA TRP A 323 -9.67 -13.08 11.78
C TRP A 323 -9.22 -14.43 11.21
N TYR A 324 -7.93 -14.79 11.24
CA TYR A 324 -7.48 -16.11 10.78
C TYR A 324 -8.15 -17.26 11.57
N PRO A 325 -8.23 -17.22 12.93
CA PRO A 325 -8.98 -18.24 13.67
C PRO A 325 -10.47 -18.29 13.30
N LYS A 326 -11.08 -17.16 12.92
CA LYS A 326 -12.47 -17.10 12.47
C LYS A 326 -12.69 -17.70 11.09
N ALA A 327 -11.65 -17.72 10.27
CA ALA A 327 -11.62 -18.43 8.99
C ALA A 327 -11.21 -19.91 9.13
N ASP A 328 -11.09 -20.41 10.39
CA ASP A 328 -10.69 -21.78 10.76
C ASP A 328 -9.23 -22.15 10.41
N PHE A 329 -8.33 -21.19 10.44
CA PHE A 329 -6.93 -21.55 10.61
C PHE A 329 -6.70 -22.04 12.05
N GLN A 330 -6.43 -23.34 12.20
CA GLN A 330 -6.23 -23.98 13.50
C GLN A 330 -4.89 -23.63 14.15
N GLN A 331 -3.91 -23.26 13.32
CA GLN A 331 -2.60 -22.82 13.76
C GLN A 331 -2.13 -21.63 12.94
N THR A 332 -1.46 -20.68 13.59
CA THR A 332 -0.82 -19.54 12.92
C THR A 332 0.66 -19.48 13.31
N ILE A 333 1.52 -19.23 12.33
CA ILE A 333 2.98 -19.12 12.48
C ILE A 333 3.38 -17.74 11.96
N PHE A 334 3.54 -16.78 12.85
CA PHE A 334 4.04 -15.45 12.54
C PHE A 334 5.48 -15.28 13.03
N ALA A 335 6.10 -14.14 12.73
CA ALA A 335 7.47 -13.84 13.16
C ALA A 335 7.67 -14.03 14.68
N GLU A 336 6.65 -13.77 15.48
CA GLU A 336 6.70 -13.91 16.94
C GLU A 336 6.88 -15.37 17.37
N GLN A 337 6.27 -16.33 16.68
CA GLN A 337 6.43 -17.76 16.97
C GLN A 337 7.77 -18.33 16.49
N LEU A 338 8.48 -17.59 15.63
CA LEU A 338 9.76 -18.00 15.04
C LEU A 338 10.98 -17.34 15.71
N LEU A 339 10.76 -16.52 16.77
CA LEU A 339 11.83 -15.78 17.45
C LEU A 339 12.93 -16.66 18.05
N GLY A 340 12.63 -17.92 18.37
CA GLY A 340 13.61 -18.89 18.89
C GLY A 340 14.51 -19.50 17.82
N LEU A 341 14.25 -19.23 16.54
CA LEU A 341 15.08 -19.67 15.42
C LEU A 341 15.96 -18.53 14.95
N GLU A 342 17.25 -18.80 14.75
CA GLU A 342 18.21 -17.82 14.23
C GLU A 342 18.04 -17.64 12.70
N LEU A 343 16.89 -17.09 12.28
CA LEU A 343 16.56 -16.89 10.88
C LEU A 343 16.93 -15.47 10.45
N LYS A 344 17.46 -15.33 9.22
CA LYS A 344 17.79 -14.04 8.62
C LYS A 344 16.54 -13.19 8.47
N ARG A 345 16.67 -11.89 8.77
CA ARG A 345 15.62 -10.89 8.59
C ARG A 345 15.88 -10.04 7.36
N CYS A 346 14.83 -9.80 6.60
CA CYS A 346 14.83 -8.91 5.45
C CYS A 346 14.50 -7.47 5.81
N ALA A 347 14.80 -6.55 4.91
CA ALA A 347 14.51 -5.12 5.07
C ALA A 347 13.01 -4.87 5.20
N ALA A 348 12.17 -5.61 4.45
CA ALA A 348 10.72 -5.52 4.51
C ALA A 348 10.22 -5.82 5.94
N PHE A 349 9.70 -4.80 6.62
CA PHE A 349 9.19 -4.84 8.00
C PHE A 349 10.11 -5.51 9.04
N LYS A 350 11.40 -5.68 8.72
CA LYS A 350 12.32 -6.49 9.54
C LYS A 350 11.78 -7.89 9.85
N GLY A 351 10.97 -8.41 8.95
CA GLY A 351 10.42 -9.75 9.03
C GLY A 351 11.41 -10.83 8.60
N ILE A 352 11.02 -12.09 8.73
CA ILE A 352 11.85 -13.23 8.33
C ILE A 352 11.80 -13.35 6.81
N CYS A 353 12.99 -13.49 6.19
CA CYS A 353 13.09 -13.62 4.74
C CYS A 353 12.37 -14.88 4.24
N ASP A 354 11.71 -14.80 3.10
CA ASP A 354 11.01 -15.93 2.48
C ASP A 354 11.95 -17.09 2.14
N THR A 355 13.21 -16.79 1.83
CA THR A 355 14.26 -17.81 1.64
C THR A 355 14.49 -18.65 2.91
N GLU A 356 14.47 -18.05 4.09
CA GLU A 356 14.61 -18.77 5.35
C GLU A 356 13.38 -19.65 5.63
N LEU A 357 12.18 -19.14 5.31
CA LEU A 357 10.94 -19.90 5.49
C LEU A 357 10.90 -21.13 4.57
N THR A 358 11.32 -20.99 3.31
CA THR A 358 11.37 -22.12 2.37
C THR A 358 12.45 -23.13 2.72
N GLN A 359 13.57 -22.72 3.30
CA GLN A 359 14.68 -23.62 3.64
C GLN A 359 14.51 -24.32 4.99
N HIS A 360 13.95 -23.60 5.98
CA HIS A 360 14.04 -24.06 7.37
C HIS A 360 12.69 -24.30 8.05
N VAL A 361 11.60 -23.71 7.57
CA VAL A 361 10.29 -23.78 8.25
C VAL A 361 9.32 -24.69 7.49
N ILE A 362 9.06 -24.40 6.20
CA ILE A 362 8.06 -25.16 5.42
C ILE A 362 8.37 -26.66 5.38
N PRO A 363 9.62 -27.12 5.07
CA PRO A 363 9.92 -28.56 5.06
C PRO A 363 9.63 -29.23 6.40
N LYS A 364 10.00 -28.60 7.52
CA LYS A 364 9.73 -29.12 8.86
C LYS A 364 8.24 -29.26 9.15
N GLN A 365 7.42 -28.30 8.71
CA GLN A 365 5.98 -28.38 8.88
C GLN A 365 5.38 -29.54 8.08
N PHE A 366 5.79 -29.75 6.84
CA PHE A 366 5.33 -30.89 6.05
C PHE A 366 5.82 -32.23 6.60
N GLN A 367 7.04 -32.29 7.14
CA GLN A 367 7.56 -33.47 7.83
C GLN A 367 6.76 -33.78 9.10
N GLN A 368 6.46 -32.79 9.94
CA GLN A 368 5.67 -32.95 11.17
C GLN A 368 4.25 -33.45 10.91
N HIS A 369 3.68 -33.07 9.75
CA HIS A 369 2.34 -33.42 9.34
C HIS A 369 2.29 -34.45 8.20
N GLN A 370 3.31 -35.32 8.11
CA GLN A 370 3.41 -36.30 7.02
C GLN A 370 2.20 -37.24 6.89
N ASN A 371 1.54 -37.55 8.01
CA ASN A 371 0.39 -38.45 8.07
C ASN A 371 -0.97 -37.73 8.09
N ASP A 372 -0.96 -36.40 8.09
CA ASP A 372 -2.19 -35.60 8.16
C ASP A 372 -2.65 -35.16 6.76
N LYS A 373 -3.94 -34.92 6.60
CA LYS A 373 -4.39 -34.01 5.55
C LYS A 373 -4.02 -32.61 5.97
N LEU A 374 -3.26 -31.88 5.11
CA LEU A 374 -2.68 -30.59 5.47
C LEU A 374 -3.06 -29.53 4.44
N PHE A 375 -3.62 -28.42 4.89
CA PHE A 375 -3.68 -27.16 4.16
C PHE A 375 -2.72 -26.17 4.80
N PHE A 376 -1.61 -25.92 4.13
CA PHE A 376 -0.60 -24.99 4.58
C PHE A 376 -0.66 -23.72 3.72
N TYR A 377 -1.13 -22.63 4.29
CA TYR A 377 -1.17 -21.32 3.68
C TYR A 377 0.07 -20.53 4.06
N TRP A 378 0.75 -19.99 3.07
CA TRP A 378 1.90 -19.12 3.26
C TRP A 378 1.70 -17.80 2.52
N LEU A 379 1.73 -16.68 3.28
CA LEU A 379 1.81 -15.33 2.76
C LEU A 379 3.28 -14.91 2.79
N THR A 380 3.85 -14.58 1.63
CA THR A 380 5.24 -14.14 1.52
C THR A 380 5.42 -12.70 1.99
N LEU A 381 6.65 -12.22 2.06
CA LEU A 381 6.96 -10.90 2.59
C LEU A 381 8.07 -10.17 1.84
N THR A 382 9.12 -10.87 1.40
CA THR A 382 10.39 -10.25 0.97
C THR A 382 10.21 -9.31 -0.21
N ALA A 383 9.24 -9.58 -1.10
CA ALA A 383 8.92 -8.73 -2.25
C ALA A 383 8.01 -7.53 -1.92
N HIS A 384 7.83 -7.18 -0.64
CA HIS A 384 7.12 -5.97 -0.24
C HIS A 384 7.98 -4.72 -0.49
N ALA A 385 7.34 -3.64 -1.00
CA ALA A 385 8.02 -2.35 -1.18
C ALA A 385 8.67 -1.88 0.15
N PRO A 386 9.87 -1.25 0.09
CA PRO A 386 10.50 -0.57 -1.05
C PRO A 386 11.46 -1.42 -1.93
N TYR A 387 11.45 -2.73 -1.91
CA TYR A 387 12.28 -3.62 -2.76
C TYR A 387 13.78 -3.38 -2.57
N GLU A 388 14.26 -3.57 -1.36
CA GLU A 388 15.65 -3.27 -1.01
C GLU A 388 16.63 -4.21 -1.70
N GLU A 389 17.66 -3.63 -2.29
CA GLU A 389 18.71 -4.35 -3.02
C GLU A 389 19.47 -5.35 -2.14
N GLU A 390 19.57 -5.09 -0.83
CA GLU A 390 20.23 -5.95 0.15
C GLU A 390 19.54 -7.32 0.35
N ASP A 391 18.26 -7.42 0.00
CA ASP A 391 17.47 -8.65 0.09
C ASP A 391 17.59 -9.52 -1.18
N ILE A 392 18.15 -8.99 -2.27
CA ILE A 392 18.33 -9.70 -3.53
C ILE A 392 19.62 -10.53 -3.48
N VAL A 393 19.46 -11.85 -3.48
CA VAL A 393 20.60 -12.79 -3.46
C VAL A 393 21.26 -12.88 -4.84
N ASN A 394 20.47 -12.95 -5.91
CA ASN A 394 20.96 -13.05 -7.29
C ASN A 394 20.37 -11.95 -8.17
N LYS A 395 21.12 -10.88 -8.37
CA LYS A 395 20.74 -9.74 -9.19
C LYS A 395 20.67 -10.00 -10.70
N GLN A 396 21.14 -11.18 -11.13
CA GLN A 396 21.13 -11.58 -12.54
C GLN A 396 20.08 -12.66 -12.84
N ARG A 397 19.19 -12.97 -11.85
CA ARG A 397 18.19 -14.01 -12.01
C ARG A 397 17.15 -13.69 -13.10
N VAL A 398 16.82 -12.41 -13.23
CA VAL A 398 15.98 -11.86 -14.30
C VAL A 398 16.81 -10.84 -15.08
N ASP A 399 16.87 -10.99 -16.40
CA ASP A 399 17.47 -9.97 -17.27
C ASP A 399 16.47 -8.82 -17.46
N CYS A 400 16.53 -7.85 -16.55
CA CYS A 400 15.64 -6.70 -16.54
C CYS A 400 15.70 -5.88 -17.84
N THR A 401 16.91 -5.72 -18.41
CA THR A 401 17.12 -4.94 -19.65
C THR A 401 16.38 -5.58 -20.83
N ARG A 402 16.44 -6.92 -20.94
CA ARG A 402 15.71 -7.68 -21.95
C ARG A 402 14.21 -7.39 -21.95
N PHE A 403 13.65 -7.15 -20.78
CA PHE A 403 12.21 -6.90 -20.61
C PHE A 403 11.85 -5.41 -20.53
N GLY A 404 12.80 -4.52 -20.84
CA GLY A 404 12.56 -3.08 -20.88
C GLY A 404 12.44 -2.42 -19.51
N MET A 405 12.98 -3.06 -18.46
CA MET A 405 13.05 -2.52 -17.11
C MET A 405 14.39 -1.87 -16.83
N ASN A 406 14.40 -0.82 -16.00
CA ASN A 406 15.63 -0.25 -15.48
C ASN A 406 16.29 -1.25 -14.51
N PRO A 407 17.55 -1.70 -14.74
CA PRO A 407 18.21 -2.67 -13.86
C PRO A 407 18.34 -2.23 -12.39
N ASN A 408 18.36 -0.93 -12.13
CA ASN A 408 18.44 -0.34 -10.79
C ASN A 408 17.07 0.20 -10.33
N GLY A 409 15.99 -0.09 -11.06
CA GLY A 409 14.66 0.40 -10.78
C GLY A 409 13.89 -0.52 -9.84
N GLN A 410 12.87 0.03 -9.20
CA GLN A 410 12.02 -0.70 -8.25
C GLN A 410 11.35 -1.93 -8.86
N LEU A 411 10.94 -1.87 -10.13
CA LEU A 411 10.31 -3.01 -10.80
C LEU A 411 11.30 -4.15 -11.01
N CYS A 412 12.53 -3.84 -11.44
CA CYS A 412 13.57 -4.88 -11.57
C CYS A 412 13.88 -5.54 -10.22
N HIS A 413 14.03 -4.76 -9.15
CA HIS A 413 14.23 -5.30 -7.81
C HIS A 413 13.06 -6.18 -7.36
N ASN A 414 11.82 -5.75 -7.58
CA ASN A 414 10.64 -6.57 -7.33
C ASN A 414 10.71 -7.90 -8.11
N MET A 415 10.96 -7.86 -9.43
CA MET A 415 11.05 -9.08 -10.25
C MET A 415 12.17 -10.02 -9.80
N GLN A 416 13.31 -9.49 -9.32
CA GLN A 416 14.37 -10.31 -8.75
C GLN A 416 13.95 -11.02 -7.45
N LEU A 417 13.26 -10.30 -6.56
CA LEU A 417 12.74 -10.86 -5.30
C LEU A 417 11.64 -11.90 -5.55
N GLU A 418 10.76 -11.64 -6.54
CA GLU A 418 9.74 -12.60 -6.98
C GLU A 418 10.36 -13.87 -7.55
N ALA A 419 11.35 -13.73 -8.44
CA ALA A 419 12.06 -14.87 -9.00
C ALA A 419 12.81 -15.66 -7.90
N GLN A 420 13.36 -14.98 -6.90
CA GLN A 420 14.00 -15.60 -5.73
C GLN A 420 13.00 -16.41 -4.90
N THR A 421 11.79 -15.91 -4.69
CA THR A 421 10.69 -16.64 -4.01
C THR A 421 10.31 -17.88 -4.82
N MET A 422 10.18 -17.75 -6.15
CA MET A 422 9.92 -18.91 -7.04
C MET A 422 11.05 -19.93 -7.00
N ASP A 423 12.31 -19.51 -6.90
CA ASP A 423 13.46 -20.41 -6.76
C ASP A 423 13.44 -21.15 -5.42
N GLY A 424 13.00 -20.50 -4.36
CA GLY A 424 12.72 -21.14 -3.06
C GLY A 424 11.69 -22.26 -3.20
N ILE A 425 10.56 -21.97 -3.86
CA ILE A 425 9.50 -22.97 -4.14
C ILE A 425 10.02 -24.09 -5.04
N ALA A 426 10.83 -23.78 -6.06
CA ALA A 426 11.44 -24.77 -6.93
C ALA A 426 12.38 -25.73 -6.15
N ASN A 427 13.03 -25.26 -5.09
CA ASN A 427 13.84 -26.09 -4.20
C ASN A 427 12.99 -26.97 -3.29
N LEU A 428 11.80 -26.53 -2.88
CA LEU A 428 10.84 -27.37 -2.13
C LEU A 428 10.43 -28.61 -2.94
N ILE A 429 10.26 -28.51 -4.26
CA ILE A 429 9.90 -29.66 -5.13
C ILE A 429 10.88 -30.83 -4.99
N LYS A 430 12.14 -30.53 -4.63
CA LYS A 430 13.21 -31.55 -4.47
C LYS A 430 13.21 -32.23 -3.12
N GLN A 431 12.42 -31.74 -2.16
CA GLN A 431 12.40 -32.25 -0.79
C GLN A 431 11.48 -33.47 -0.68
N PRO A 432 11.89 -34.52 0.00
CA PRO A 432 11.12 -35.77 0.10
C PRO A 432 9.77 -35.60 0.79
N GLU A 433 9.65 -34.68 1.75
CA GLU A 433 8.43 -34.36 2.48
C GLU A 433 7.38 -33.65 1.64
N MET A 434 7.77 -33.11 0.47
CA MET A 434 6.89 -32.40 -0.46
C MET A 434 6.26 -33.30 -1.52
N LYS A 435 6.55 -34.60 -1.52
CA LYS A 435 5.94 -35.56 -2.46
C LYS A 435 4.42 -35.58 -2.31
N GLY A 436 3.72 -35.62 -3.43
CA GLY A 436 2.27 -35.63 -3.49
C GLY A 436 1.58 -34.30 -3.16
N VAL A 437 2.35 -33.24 -2.85
CA VAL A 437 1.80 -31.93 -2.49
C VAL A 437 1.30 -31.21 -3.74
N GLU A 438 0.04 -30.75 -3.68
CA GLU A 438 -0.53 -29.80 -4.64
C GLU A 438 -0.18 -28.37 -4.21
N VAL A 439 0.37 -27.60 -5.14
CA VAL A 439 0.90 -26.26 -4.87
C VAL A 439 0.15 -25.23 -5.72
N MET A 440 -0.43 -24.24 -5.06
CA MET A 440 -0.99 -23.05 -5.70
C MET A 440 -0.15 -21.83 -5.29
N VAL A 441 0.34 -21.09 -6.28
CA VAL A 441 1.07 -19.84 -6.11
C VAL A 441 0.29 -18.74 -6.80
N VAL A 442 -0.02 -17.64 -6.14
CA VAL A 442 -0.76 -16.53 -6.73
C VAL A 442 -0.36 -15.21 -6.09
N GLY A 443 -0.31 -14.14 -6.88
CA GLY A 443 -0.05 -12.79 -6.37
C GLY A 443 -1.25 -12.22 -5.59
N ASP A 444 -0.97 -11.41 -4.59
CA ASP A 444 -2.01 -10.67 -3.86
C ASP A 444 -2.48 -9.43 -4.63
N HIS A 445 -1.56 -8.61 -5.09
CA HIS A 445 -1.79 -7.40 -5.87
C HIS A 445 -0.60 -7.06 -6.77
N ILE A 446 -0.74 -6.00 -7.56
CA ILE A 446 0.36 -5.45 -8.36
C ILE A 446 1.37 -4.74 -7.46
N PRO A 447 2.67 -4.74 -7.81
CA PRO A 447 3.68 -4.05 -7.02
C PRO A 447 3.41 -2.53 -7.00
N PRO A 448 3.43 -1.87 -5.84
CA PRO A 448 3.37 -0.42 -5.74
C PRO A 448 4.70 0.20 -6.19
N ILE A 449 4.82 0.47 -7.50
CA ILE A 449 5.99 1.12 -8.11
C ILE A 449 5.75 2.62 -8.19
N MET A 450 6.66 3.40 -7.63
CA MET A 450 6.59 4.86 -7.61
C MET A 450 7.11 5.50 -8.88
N ASP A 451 7.94 4.78 -9.65
CA ASP A 451 8.50 5.25 -10.92
C ASP A 451 7.57 4.87 -12.09
N ASN A 452 7.06 5.88 -12.80
CA ASN A 452 6.12 5.67 -13.90
C ASN A 452 6.73 4.97 -15.12
N GLU A 453 8.03 5.10 -15.34
CA GLU A 453 8.68 4.47 -16.50
C GLU A 453 8.79 2.97 -16.33
N ASP A 454 8.95 2.50 -15.09
CA ASP A 454 9.14 1.11 -14.77
C ASP A 454 7.84 0.27 -14.82
N PHE A 455 6.66 0.89 -14.76
CA PHE A 455 5.39 0.15 -14.71
C PHE A 455 4.93 -0.45 -16.05
N ARG A 456 5.58 -0.10 -17.16
CA ARG A 456 5.17 -0.52 -18.52
C ARG A 456 5.07 -2.02 -18.74
N PRO A 457 5.95 -2.88 -18.19
CA PRO A 457 5.90 -4.34 -18.40
C PRO A 457 4.73 -5.05 -17.74
N LEU A 458 4.07 -4.43 -16.75
CA LEU A 458 2.98 -5.06 -15.98
C LEU A 458 1.58 -4.64 -16.46
N LEU A 459 0.60 -5.48 -16.23
CA LEU A 459 -0.82 -5.14 -16.30
C LEU A 459 -1.17 -4.22 -15.14
N HIS A 460 -2.05 -3.23 -15.38
CA HIS A 460 -2.49 -2.29 -14.33
C HIS A 460 -3.44 -2.90 -13.29
N SER A 461 -3.97 -4.09 -13.53
CA SER A 461 -4.94 -4.76 -12.67
C SER A 461 -4.88 -6.27 -12.89
N GLY A 462 -3.79 -6.88 -12.44
CA GLY A 462 -3.66 -8.32 -12.61
C GLY A 462 -2.50 -8.90 -11.83
N VAL A 463 -2.66 -10.15 -11.41
CA VAL A 463 -1.67 -10.97 -10.74
C VAL A 463 -1.41 -12.25 -11.49
N SER A 464 -0.18 -12.75 -11.41
CA SER A 464 0.19 -14.05 -11.95
C SER A 464 -0.21 -15.16 -10.99
N TRP A 465 -0.51 -16.33 -11.54
CA TRP A 465 -0.64 -17.54 -10.76
C TRP A 465 0.04 -18.73 -11.44
N LEU A 466 0.46 -19.71 -10.63
CA LEU A 466 1.02 -20.98 -11.03
C LEU A 466 0.43 -22.09 -10.16
N HIS A 467 -0.04 -23.16 -10.79
CA HIS A 467 -0.64 -24.31 -10.12
C HIS A 467 0.00 -25.59 -10.62
N PHE A 468 0.48 -26.43 -9.70
CA PHE A 468 1.13 -27.69 -10.04
C PHE A 468 0.97 -28.71 -8.92
N LYS A 469 1.25 -29.99 -9.23
CA LYS A 469 1.32 -31.05 -8.23
C LYS A 469 2.66 -31.77 -8.35
N ILE A 470 3.30 -31.98 -7.21
CA ILE A 470 4.55 -32.75 -7.10
C ILE A 470 4.17 -34.24 -7.13
N LYS A 471 4.91 -35.04 -7.92
CA LYS A 471 4.71 -36.50 -7.97
C LYS A 471 4.95 -37.14 -6.61
N ASP A 472 4.27 -38.28 -6.40
CA ASP A 472 4.42 -39.10 -5.20
C ASP A 472 5.82 -39.70 -5.01
#